data_89c888c17769bfc8e53aba9038ece3b1
#
_entry.id   89c888c17769bfc8e53aba9038ece3b1
#
_cell.length_a   1.000
_cell.length_b   1.000
_cell.length_c   1.000
_cell.angle_alpha   90.00
_cell.angle_beta   90.00
_cell.angle_gamma   90.00
#
_symmetry.space_group_name_H-M   'P 1'
#
loop_
_entity.id
_entity.type
_entity.pdbx_description
1 polymer ?
#
loop_
_entity_poly.entity_id
_entity_poly.type
_entity_poly.pdbx_seq_one_letter_code
_entity_poly.pdbx_strand_id
1 'polypeptide(L)'
;MSNSPIAAAHDPEAKRKIVNRLRRAHGQLGAVIAAVESDAHCRDVVQQLSAVSKAVDRAGFLVVAGALKDCLTDEPDDGERIDELEKLFLSLA
;
A
#
# COMPACT_ATOMS: atom_id res chain seq x y z
N MET A 1 14.94 11.50 -16.84
CA MET A 1 14.54 11.04 -15.56
C MET A 1 13.07 11.13 -15.38
N SER A 2 12.53 10.07 -14.95
CA SER A 2 11.11 10.03 -14.77
C SER A 2 10.68 10.87 -13.58
N ASN A 3 9.57 11.56 -13.73
CA ASN A 3 9.05 12.39 -12.67
C ASN A 3 7.75 11.85 -12.14
N SER A 4 7.69 10.56 -12.01
CA SER A 4 6.48 9.96 -11.47
C SER A 4 6.17 10.55 -10.10
N PRO A 5 4.92 10.75 -9.77
CA PRO A 5 4.56 11.27 -8.44
C PRO A 5 4.84 10.28 -7.33
N ILE A 6 5.30 9.09 -7.63
CA ILE A 6 5.62 8.12 -6.61
C ILE A 6 7.11 7.98 -6.53
N ALA A 7 7.74 8.82 -5.74
CA ALA A 7 9.19 8.81 -5.60
C ALA A 7 9.70 7.48 -5.11
N ALA A 8 8.99 6.85 -4.19
CA ALA A 8 9.38 5.57 -3.66
C ALA A 8 9.47 4.52 -4.75
N ALA A 9 8.71 4.68 -5.83
CA ALA A 9 8.75 3.74 -6.94
C ALA A 9 9.96 3.97 -7.82
N HIS A 10 10.61 5.15 -7.71
CA HIS A 10 11.81 5.41 -8.47
C HIS A 10 13.05 4.94 -7.75
N ASP A 11 13.04 4.97 -6.43
CA ASP A 11 14.14 4.47 -5.65
C ASP A 11 14.09 2.95 -5.69
N PRO A 12 15.08 2.27 -6.28
CA PRO A 12 15.00 0.82 -6.45
C PRO A 12 14.79 0.07 -5.15
N GLU A 13 15.39 0.57 -4.07
CA GLU A 13 15.26 -0.12 -2.80
C GLU A 13 13.90 0.08 -2.19
N ALA A 14 13.38 1.29 -2.24
CA ALA A 14 12.05 1.57 -1.73
C ALA A 14 11.00 0.84 -2.55
N LYS A 15 11.19 0.82 -3.86
CA LYS A 15 10.28 0.11 -4.74
C LYS A 15 10.26 -1.38 -4.41
N ARG A 16 11.42 -1.95 -4.15
CA ARG A 16 11.50 -3.37 -3.83
C ARG A 16 10.77 -3.68 -2.53
N LYS A 17 10.89 -2.81 -1.53
CA LYS A 17 10.19 -3.00 -0.28
C LYS A 17 8.68 -2.98 -0.49
N ILE A 18 8.20 -2.04 -1.26
CA ILE A 18 6.77 -1.93 -1.53
C ILE A 18 6.27 -3.17 -2.26
N VAL A 19 6.99 -3.59 -3.30
CA VAL A 19 6.60 -4.76 -4.07
C VAL A 19 6.60 -6.00 -3.19
N ASN A 20 7.60 -6.15 -2.33
CA ASN A 20 7.67 -7.32 -1.46
C ASN A 20 6.50 -7.35 -0.48
N ARG A 21 6.12 -6.20 0.06
CA ARG A 21 4.97 -6.15 0.95
C ARG A 21 3.68 -6.46 0.22
N LEU A 22 3.54 -5.97 -1.00
CA LEU A 22 2.36 -6.27 -1.80
C LEU A 22 2.31 -7.74 -2.18
N ARG A 23 3.44 -8.34 -2.50
CA ARG A 23 3.48 -9.76 -2.82
C ARG A 23 3.11 -10.60 -1.60
N ARG A 24 3.56 -10.18 -0.42
CA ARG A 24 3.19 -10.89 0.80
C ARG A 24 1.69 -10.81 1.04
N ALA A 25 1.12 -9.62 0.88
CA ALA A 25 -0.32 -9.45 1.01
C ALA A 25 -1.07 -10.27 -0.02
N HIS A 26 -0.53 -10.34 -1.23
CA HIS A 26 -1.14 -11.13 -2.29
C HIS A 26 -1.17 -12.62 -1.91
N GLY A 27 -0.07 -13.12 -1.37
CA GLY A 27 -0.03 -14.50 -0.91
C GLY A 27 -1.00 -14.76 0.22
N GLN A 28 -1.09 -13.82 1.16
CA GLN A 28 -2.02 -13.96 2.26
C GLN A 28 -3.47 -13.93 1.78
N LEU A 29 -3.76 -13.12 0.78
CA LEU A 29 -5.09 -13.08 0.21
C LEU A 29 -5.44 -14.42 -0.42
N GLY A 30 -4.47 -15.03 -1.12
CA GLY A 30 -4.67 -16.36 -1.67
C GLY A 30 -5.00 -17.39 -0.61
N ALA A 31 -4.35 -17.27 0.56
CA ALA A 31 -4.64 -18.17 1.68
C ALA A 31 -6.05 -17.97 2.19
N VAL A 32 -6.52 -16.74 2.22
CA VAL A 32 -7.90 -16.46 2.64
C VAL A 32 -8.89 -17.12 1.67
N ILE A 33 -8.62 -16.97 0.39
CA ILE A 33 -9.49 -17.58 -0.62
C ILE A 33 -9.55 -19.09 -0.43
N ALA A 34 -8.39 -19.71 -0.24
CA ALA A 34 -8.33 -21.15 -0.03
C ALA A 34 -9.08 -21.56 1.25
N ALA A 35 -8.97 -20.76 2.28
CA ALA A 35 -9.64 -21.04 3.54
C ALA A 35 -11.15 -20.99 3.36
N VAL A 36 -11.65 -20.01 2.63
CA VAL A 36 -13.08 -19.92 2.37
C VAL A 36 -13.55 -21.11 1.53
N GLU A 37 -12.76 -21.45 0.53
CA GLU A 37 -13.13 -22.57 -0.36
C GLU A 37 -13.15 -23.89 0.38
N SER A 38 -12.32 -24.05 1.40
CA SER A 38 -12.24 -25.30 2.16
C SER A 38 -13.12 -25.30 3.40
N ASP A 39 -13.99 -24.31 3.54
CA ASP A 39 -14.90 -24.23 4.68
C ASP A 39 -14.18 -24.20 6.03
N ALA A 40 -13.09 -23.46 6.09
CA ALA A 40 -12.37 -23.27 7.33
C ALA A 40 -13.25 -22.51 8.33
N HIS A 41 -12.86 -22.59 9.62
CA HIS A 41 -13.60 -21.89 10.66
C HIS A 41 -13.65 -20.40 10.39
N CYS A 42 -14.81 -19.80 10.62
CA CYS A 42 -14.98 -18.37 10.42
C CYS A 42 -13.94 -17.57 11.16
N ARG A 43 -13.60 -18.01 12.38
CA ARG A 43 -12.60 -17.30 13.18
C ARG A 43 -11.27 -17.23 12.44
N ASP A 44 -10.85 -18.34 11.84
CA ASP A 44 -9.56 -18.38 11.15
C ASP A 44 -9.61 -17.52 9.91
N VAL A 45 -10.71 -17.52 9.19
CA VAL A 45 -10.87 -16.70 8.00
C VAL A 45 -10.79 -15.23 8.38
N VAL A 46 -11.48 -14.84 9.44
CA VAL A 46 -11.48 -13.45 9.89
C VAL A 46 -10.09 -13.00 10.31
N GLN A 47 -9.38 -13.87 11.04
CA GLN A 47 -8.02 -13.54 11.45
C GLN A 47 -7.10 -13.35 10.27
N GLN A 48 -7.20 -14.22 9.28
CA GLN A 48 -6.38 -14.11 8.07
C GLN A 48 -6.73 -12.86 7.29
N LEU A 49 -8.01 -12.56 7.18
CA LEU A 49 -8.45 -11.38 6.47
C LEU A 49 -7.96 -10.11 7.15
N SER A 50 -7.98 -10.10 8.48
CA SER A 50 -7.47 -8.97 9.24
C SER A 50 -5.98 -8.75 8.96
N ALA A 51 -5.22 -9.83 8.86
CA ALA A 51 -3.79 -9.73 8.57
C ALA A 51 -3.55 -9.17 7.16
N VAL A 52 -4.37 -9.61 6.17
CA VAL A 52 -4.26 -9.09 4.82
C VAL A 52 -4.57 -7.60 4.80
N SER A 53 -5.61 -7.20 5.49
CA SER A 53 -6.00 -5.80 5.53
C SER A 53 -4.87 -4.93 6.07
N LYS A 54 -4.23 -5.37 7.15
CA LYS A 54 -3.12 -4.62 7.71
C LYS A 54 -1.93 -4.59 6.77
N ALA A 55 -1.67 -5.69 6.08
CA ALA A 55 -0.54 -5.73 5.15
C ALA A 55 -0.75 -4.78 3.99
N VAL A 56 -1.97 -4.73 3.46
CA VAL A 56 -2.30 -3.82 2.36
C VAL A 56 -2.21 -2.37 2.84
N ASP A 57 -2.73 -2.10 4.03
CA ASP A 57 -2.69 -0.75 4.58
C ASP A 57 -1.25 -0.27 4.72
N ARG A 58 -0.36 -1.12 5.20
CA ARG A 58 1.04 -0.74 5.35
C ARG A 58 1.70 -0.44 4.02
N ALA A 59 1.42 -1.27 3.02
CA ALA A 59 1.97 -1.04 1.69
C ALA A 59 1.43 0.27 1.11
N GLY A 60 0.13 0.51 1.27
CA GLY A 60 -0.48 1.74 0.80
C GLY A 60 0.10 2.95 1.48
N PHE A 61 0.35 2.83 2.79
CA PHE A 61 0.95 3.92 3.53
C PHE A 61 2.33 4.28 2.98
N LEU A 62 3.12 3.26 2.65
CA LEU A 62 4.44 3.50 2.10
C LEU A 62 4.37 4.19 0.74
N VAL A 63 3.42 3.78 -0.08
CA VAL A 63 3.25 4.40 -1.39
C VAL A 63 2.86 5.86 -1.24
N VAL A 64 1.90 6.14 -0.36
CA VAL A 64 1.46 7.52 -0.17
C VAL A 64 2.57 8.37 0.43
N ALA A 65 3.31 7.81 1.38
CA ALA A 65 4.43 8.55 1.98
C ALA A 65 5.48 8.88 0.94
N GLY A 66 5.77 7.94 0.04
CA GLY A 66 6.72 8.20 -1.04
C GLY A 66 6.23 9.28 -1.98
N ALA A 67 4.96 9.22 -2.34
CA ALA A 67 4.39 10.22 -3.23
C ALA A 67 4.39 11.60 -2.60
N LEU A 68 4.09 11.66 -1.31
CA LEU A 68 4.09 12.93 -0.60
C LEU A 68 5.50 13.51 -0.54
N LYS A 69 6.48 12.67 -0.25
CA LYS A 69 7.86 13.10 -0.22
C LYS A 69 8.27 13.67 -1.58
N ASP A 70 7.86 13.01 -2.64
CA ASP A 70 8.18 13.44 -3.97
C ASP A 70 7.58 14.82 -4.26
N CYS A 71 6.35 15.04 -3.86
CA CYS A 71 5.71 16.33 -4.02
C CYS A 71 6.48 17.43 -3.30
N LEU A 72 6.94 17.14 -2.10
CA LEU A 72 7.62 18.15 -1.31
C LEU A 72 9.00 18.48 -1.87
N THR A 73 9.63 17.53 -2.55
CA THR A 73 10.98 17.77 -3.04
C THR A 73 11.01 18.26 -4.49
N ASP A 74 10.08 17.77 -5.32
CA ASP A 74 10.12 18.07 -6.74
C ASP A 74 9.22 19.21 -7.17
N GLU A 75 8.07 19.36 -6.53
CA GLU A 75 7.10 20.34 -6.94
C GLU A 75 6.70 21.17 -5.77
N PRO A 76 7.49 22.12 -5.41
CA PRO A 76 7.26 22.85 -4.20
C PRO A 76 5.96 23.62 -4.17
N ASP A 77 5.32 23.83 -5.28
CA ASP A 77 4.20 24.68 -5.28
C ASP A 77 2.94 24.01 -5.65
N ASP A 78 2.88 22.70 -5.51
CA ASP A 78 1.70 22.00 -5.90
C ASP A 78 0.83 21.67 -4.68
N GLY A 79 0.24 22.68 -4.10
CA GLY A 79 -0.62 22.49 -2.96
C GLY A 79 -1.82 21.63 -3.28
N GLU A 80 -2.30 21.73 -4.49
CA GLU A 80 -3.44 20.95 -4.92
C GLU A 80 -3.11 19.47 -4.91
N ARG A 81 -1.91 19.12 -5.33
CA ARG A 81 -1.47 17.74 -5.36
C ARG A 81 -1.32 17.19 -3.94
N ILE A 82 -0.81 18.01 -3.04
CA ILE A 82 -0.66 17.61 -1.65
C ILE A 82 -2.02 17.39 -1.02
N ASP A 83 -2.97 18.27 -1.28
CA ASP A 83 -4.32 18.11 -0.78
C ASP A 83 -4.96 16.82 -1.28
N GLU A 84 -4.74 16.52 -2.53
CA GLU A 84 -5.29 15.31 -3.12
C GLU A 84 -4.69 14.06 -2.46
N LEU A 85 -3.38 14.07 -2.25
CA LEU A 85 -2.72 12.95 -1.60
C LEU A 85 -3.19 12.79 -0.16
N GLU A 86 -3.44 13.90 0.53
CA GLU A 86 -3.94 13.84 1.88
C GLU A 86 -5.30 13.17 1.93
N LYS A 87 -6.18 13.53 1.02
CA LYS A 87 -7.49 12.92 0.94
C LYS A 87 -7.40 11.43 0.68
N LEU A 88 -6.52 11.05 -0.23
CA LEU A 88 -6.33 9.64 -0.54
C LEU A 88 -5.78 8.89 0.65
N PHE A 89 -4.83 9.50 1.36
CA PHE A 89 -4.25 8.89 2.53
C PHE A 89 -5.32 8.65 3.61
N LEU A 90 -6.16 9.64 3.82
CA LEU A 90 -7.22 9.51 4.82
C LEU A 90 -8.21 8.43 4.45
N SER A 91 -8.39 8.17 3.17
CA SER A 91 -9.33 7.14 2.72
C SER A 91 -8.81 5.75 3.02
N LEU A 92 -7.51 5.60 3.30
CA LEU A 92 -6.94 4.30 3.67
C LEU A 92 -7.23 3.96 5.13
N ALA A 93 -7.51 4.96 5.91
CA ALA A 93 -7.82 4.73 7.31
C ALA A 93 -9.25 4.27 7.47
#